data_2a68e19f50e0ad8077ee2e50c79c7c49
#
_entry.id   2a68e19f50e0ad8077ee2e50c79c7c49
#
_cell.length_a   1.000
_cell.length_b   1.000
_cell.length_c   1.000
_cell.angle_alpha   90.00
_cell.angle_beta   90.00
_cell.angle_gamma   90.00
#
_symmetry.space_group_name_H-M   'P 1'
#
loop_
_entity.id
_entity.type
_entity.pdbx_description
1 polymer ?
#
loop_
_entity_poly.entity_id
_entity_poly.type
_entity_poly.pdbx_seq_one_letter_code
_entity_poly.pdbx_strand_id
1 'polypeptide(L)'
;MFKTLLVGLDGSPDSEAAIPVAADIARRYDALVVLCHVEERVVAKGSLEPIYDVETIQAGIQARAKELSDQGVDTKVEWGASILGGPAQVLEAIAERLKVELIVVGRKGRSQIVAVAVGSVTDRLLHVSKRCVLAVPPPESK
;
A
#
# COMPACT_ATOMS: atom_id res chain seq x y z
N MET A 1 -16.12 7.76 -11.37
CA MET A 1 -16.00 6.32 -11.18
C MET A 1 -15.28 5.98 -9.88
N PHE A 2 -14.05 6.45 -9.69
CA PHE A 2 -13.31 6.17 -8.45
C PHE A 2 -13.48 7.31 -7.47
N LYS A 3 -14.07 7.03 -6.29
CA LYS A 3 -14.24 8.02 -5.23
C LYS A 3 -13.21 7.87 -4.12
N THR A 4 -12.73 6.65 -3.90
CA THR A 4 -11.74 6.35 -2.87
C THR A 4 -10.75 5.32 -3.39
N LEU A 5 -9.47 5.69 -3.35
CA LEU A 5 -8.37 4.81 -3.72
C LEU A 5 -7.57 4.45 -2.46
N LEU A 6 -7.06 3.22 -2.42
CA LEU A 6 -6.17 2.79 -1.35
C LEU A 6 -4.82 2.45 -1.95
N VAL A 7 -3.75 3.02 -1.40
CA VAL A 7 -2.38 2.71 -1.80
C VAL A 7 -1.75 1.86 -0.72
N GLY A 8 -1.35 0.64 -1.06
CA GLY A 8 -0.66 -0.24 -0.13
C GLY A 8 0.84 0.04 -0.15
N LEU A 9 1.40 0.37 1.01
CA LEU A 9 2.80 0.75 1.16
C LEU A 9 3.49 -0.15 2.18
N ASP A 10 4.67 -0.62 1.84
CA ASP A 10 5.50 -1.46 2.72
C ASP A 10 6.84 -0.79 3.07
N GLY A 11 7.00 0.47 2.72
CA GLY A 11 8.23 1.23 2.94
C GLY A 11 9.29 1.03 1.87
N SER A 12 9.05 0.17 0.87
CA SER A 12 10.00 -0.03 -0.23
C SER A 12 9.85 1.04 -1.30
N PRO A 13 10.91 1.35 -2.06
CA PRO A 13 10.81 2.27 -3.22
C PRO A 13 9.81 1.75 -4.26
N ASP A 14 9.72 0.44 -4.45
CA ASP A 14 8.78 -0.15 -5.42
C ASP A 14 7.33 0.12 -5.02
N SER A 15 6.99 0.04 -3.72
CA SER A 15 5.64 0.35 -3.27
C SER A 15 5.35 1.85 -3.38
N GLU A 16 6.35 2.71 -3.15
CA GLU A 16 6.17 4.15 -3.29
C GLU A 16 5.87 4.59 -4.73
N ALA A 17 6.28 3.81 -5.73
CA ALA A 17 5.96 4.09 -7.13
C ALA A 17 4.44 4.13 -7.39
N ALA A 18 3.65 3.52 -6.53
CA ALA A 18 2.19 3.55 -6.63
C ALA A 18 1.60 4.93 -6.30
N ILE A 19 2.29 5.73 -5.49
CA ILE A 19 1.76 7.02 -5.00
C ILE A 19 1.48 8.01 -6.13
N PRO A 20 2.43 8.32 -7.03
CA PRO A 20 2.15 9.30 -8.09
C PRO A 20 1.06 8.84 -9.07
N VAL A 21 0.95 7.54 -9.30
CA VAL A 21 -0.11 6.99 -10.15
C VAL A 21 -1.47 7.19 -9.49
N ALA A 22 -1.58 6.84 -8.20
CA ALA A 22 -2.82 7.06 -7.45
C ALA A 22 -3.19 8.53 -7.38
N ALA A 23 -2.21 9.41 -7.18
CA ALA A 23 -2.44 10.85 -7.13
C ALA A 23 -2.98 11.39 -8.46
N ASP A 24 -2.44 10.92 -9.59
CA ASP A 24 -2.92 11.34 -10.90
C ASP A 24 -4.37 10.91 -11.12
N ILE A 25 -4.70 9.68 -10.76
CA ILE A 25 -6.07 9.17 -10.85
C ILE A 25 -7.00 9.99 -9.93
N ALA A 26 -6.57 10.24 -8.70
CA ALA A 26 -7.37 10.99 -7.73
C ALA A 26 -7.68 12.40 -8.22
N ARG A 27 -6.73 13.06 -8.86
CA ARG A 27 -6.96 14.41 -9.42
C ARG A 27 -8.03 14.39 -10.51
N ARG A 28 -8.03 13.35 -11.35
CA ARG A 28 -9.00 13.23 -12.45
C ARG A 28 -10.41 12.97 -11.96
N TYR A 29 -10.58 12.26 -10.86
CA TYR A 29 -11.89 11.88 -10.33
C TYR A 29 -12.29 12.64 -9.07
N ASP A 30 -11.46 13.55 -8.59
CA ASP A 30 -11.65 14.24 -7.32
C ASP A 30 -11.83 13.22 -6.17
N ALA A 31 -10.94 12.23 -6.12
CA ALA A 31 -11.04 11.11 -5.21
C ALA A 31 -10.19 11.30 -3.95
N LEU A 32 -10.56 10.60 -2.88
CA LEU A 32 -9.77 10.48 -1.66
C LEU A 32 -8.70 9.40 -1.86
N VAL A 33 -7.46 9.70 -1.50
CA VAL A 33 -6.37 8.73 -1.46
C VAL A 33 -6.12 8.32 -0.02
N VAL A 34 -6.19 7.02 0.24
CA VAL A 34 -5.85 6.44 1.54
C VAL A 34 -4.50 5.76 1.41
N LEU A 35 -3.49 6.29 2.09
CA LEU A 35 -2.17 5.65 2.17
C LEU A 35 -2.23 4.64 3.31
N CYS A 36 -1.98 3.38 3.02
CA CYS A 36 -2.15 2.30 3.98
C CYS A 36 -0.87 1.48 4.12
N HIS A 37 -0.45 1.27 5.35
CA HIS A 37 0.63 0.35 5.67
C HIS A 37 0.11 -0.74 6.58
N VAL A 38 0.40 -1.98 6.24
CA VAL A 38 0.09 -3.14 7.09
C VAL A 38 1.39 -3.61 7.71
N GLU A 39 1.49 -3.45 9.03
CA GLU A 39 2.61 -3.92 9.81
C GLU A 39 2.58 -5.44 9.89
N GLU A 40 3.66 -6.10 9.48
CA GLU A 40 3.80 -7.54 9.62
C GLU A 40 4.50 -7.85 10.94
N ARG A 41 3.87 -8.70 11.75
CA ARG A 41 4.41 -9.13 13.03
C ARG A 41 4.68 -10.62 13.02
N VAL A 42 5.75 -11.01 13.67
CA VAL A 42 6.13 -12.42 13.86
C VAL A 42 6.30 -12.70 15.34
N VAL A 43 6.09 -13.96 15.73
CA VAL A 43 6.35 -14.39 17.10
C VAL A 43 7.85 -14.58 17.27
N ALA A 44 8.45 -13.79 18.16
CA ALA A 44 9.87 -13.88 18.47
C ALA A 44 10.04 -13.80 20.00
N LYS A 45 10.74 -14.76 20.57
CA LYS A 45 11.02 -14.81 22.02
C LYS A 45 9.77 -14.66 22.90
N GLY A 46 8.65 -15.25 22.45
CA GLY A 46 7.40 -15.23 23.21
C GLY A 46 6.59 -13.96 23.10
N SER A 47 6.99 -13.00 22.27
CA SER A 47 6.22 -11.78 22.00
C SER A 47 6.01 -11.55 20.51
N LEU A 48 5.05 -10.72 20.18
CA LEU A 48 4.80 -10.31 18.80
C LEU A 48 5.67 -9.11 18.48
N GLU A 49 6.58 -9.30 17.51
CA GLU A 49 7.53 -8.26 17.12
C GLU A 49 7.33 -7.87 15.66
N PRO A 50 7.45 -6.58 15.31
CA PRO A 50 7.41 -6.15 13.93
C PRO A 50 8.66 -6.64 13.17
N ILE A 51 8.47 -6.96 11.88
CA ILE A 51 9.57 -7.42 11.03
C ILE A 51 10.49 -6.25 10.64
N TYR A 52 9.92 -5.06 10.50
CA TYR A 52 10.61 -3.85 10.03
C TYR A 52 10.50 -2.72 11.03
N ASP A 53 11.32 -1.68 10.85
CA ASP A 53 11.25 -0.47 11.65
C ASP A 53 9.96 0.31 11.33
N VAL A 54 8.94 0.07 12.15
CA VAL A 54 7.59 0.63 11.98
C VAL A 54 7.61 2.16 12.07
N GLU A 55 8.36 2.71 13.02
CA GLU A 55 8.38 4.16 13.23
C GLU A 55 8.93 4.90 12.01
N THR A 56 10.02 4.41 11.42
CA THR A 56 10.61 5.00 10.22
C THR A 56 9.64 4.91 9.03
N ILE A 57 8.99 3.77 8.85
CA ILE A 57 8.02 3.59 7.77
C ILE A 57 6.82 4.52 7.96
N GLN A 58 6.28 4.61 9.17
CA GLN A 58 5.15 5.48 9.47
C GLN A 58 5.48 6.95 9.24
N ALA A 59 6.66 7.39 9.69
CA ALA A 59 7.11 8.77 9.46
C ALA A 59 7.22 9.09 7.98
N GLY A 60 7.74 8.17 7.18
CA GLY A 60 7.84 8.33 5.73
C GLY A 60 6.48 8.44 5.07
N ILE A 61 5.52 7.62 5.47
CA ILE A 61 4.16 7.64 4.92
C ILE A 61 3.44 8.92 5.31
N GLN A 62 3.59 9.38 6.55
CA GLN A 62 3.02 10.65 6.98
C GLN A 62 3.57 11.83 6.16
N ALA A 63 4.86 11.80 5.85
CA ALA A 63 5.47 12.82 5.01
C ALA A 63 4.88 12.81 3.59
N ARG A 64 4.66 11.64 3.02
CA ARG A 64 4.02 11.50 1.70
C ARG A 64 2.57 11.99 1.72
N ALA A 65 1.83 11.68 2.79
CA ALA A 65 0.45 12.15 2.95
C ALA A 65 0.39 13.67 2.99
N LYS A 66 1.32 14.29 3.70
CA LYS A 66 1.41 15.75 3.77
C LYS A 66 1.72 16.35 2.39
N GLU A 67 2.67 15.78 1.66
CA GLU A 67 3.00 16.24 0.31
C GLU A 67 1.78 16.21 -0.62
N LEU A 68 1.02 15.12 -0.60
CA LEU A 68 -0.18 14.99 -1.42
C LEU A 68 -1.25 16.00 -1.02
N SER A 69 -1.47 16.17 0.27
CA SER A 69 -2.42 17.14 0.79
C SER A 69 -2.04 18.56 0.39
N ASP A 70 -0.76 18.91 0.48
CA ASP A 70 -0.24 20.22 0.06
C ASP A 70 -0.41 20.44 -1.45
N GLN A 71 -0.48 19.37 -2.24
CA GLN A 71 -0.74 19.41 -3.68
C GLN A 71 -2.22 19.42 -4.03
N GLY A 72 -3.10 19.50 -3.05
CA GLY A 72 -4.54 19.56 -3.26
C GLY A 72 -5.22 18.21 -3.45
N VAL A 73 -4.55 17.11 -3.13
CA VAL A 73 -5.16 15.77 -3.18
C VAL A 73 -5.66 15.42 -1.78
N ASP A 74 -6.96 15.15 -1.65
CA ASP A 74 -7.52 14.69 -0.38
C ASP A 74 -6.85 13.38 0.01
N THR A 75 -6.23 13.34 1.18
CA THR A 75 -5.39 12.22 1.60
C THR A 75 -5.62 11.92 3.06
N LYS A 76 -5.67 10.63 3.40
CA LYS A 76 -5.61 10.17 4.78
C LYS A 76 -4.73 8.94 4.88
N VAL A 77 -4.38 8.57 6.11
CA VAL A 77 -3.50 7.44 6.39
C VAL A 77 -4.25 6.41 7.22
N GLU A 78 -4.06 5.14 6.90
CA GLU A 78 -4.59 4.01 7.65
C GLU A 78 -3.45 3.07 8.01
N TRP A 79 -3.52 2.51 9.21
CA TRP A 79 -2.56 1.54 9.72
C TRP A 79 -3.27 0.22 9.98
N GLY A 80 -2.63 -0.87 9.57
CA GLY A 80 -3.11 -2.22 9.86
C GLY A 80 -1.98 -3.08 10.41
N ALA A 81 -2.34 -4.24 10.93
CA ALA A 81 -1.36 -5.22 11.41
C ALA A 81 -1.78 -6.61 10.98
N SER A 82 -0.81 -7.41 10.57
CA SER A 82 -0.99 -8.79 10.14
C SER A 82 -0.14 -9.70 10.99
N ILE A 83 -0.74 -10.79 11.48
CA ILE A 83 -0.07 -11.85 12.24
C ILE A 83 -0.28 -13.14 11.45
N LEU A 84 0.80 -13.70 10.88
CA LEU A 84 0.79 -15.00 10.18
C LEU A 84 -0.12 -15.09 8.95
N GLY A 85 -0.96 -14.11 8.66
CA GLY A 85 -1.96 -14.17 7.60
C GLY A 85 -1.62 -13.44 6.32
N GLY A 86 -0.58 -12.64 6.33
CA GLY A 86 -0.18 -11.82 5.20
C GLY A 86 -0.95 -10.51 5.06
N PRO A 87 -0.28 -9.47 4.51
CA PRO A 87 -0.86 -8.13 4.42
C PRO A 87 -2.05 -8.00 3.46
N ALA A 88 -2.14 -8.88 2.46
CA ALA A 88 -3.18 -8.76 1.43
C ALA A 88 -4.59 -8.82 2.01
N GLN A 89 -4.84 -9.75 2.93
CA GLN A 89 -6.14 -9.88 3.57
C GLN A 89 -6.48 -8.66 4.42
N VAL A 90 -5.49 -8.09 5.09
CA VAL A 90 -5.69 -6.88 5.91
C VAL A 90 -6.00 -5.68 5.02
N LEU A 91 -5.27 -5.52 3.92
CA LEU A 91 -5.54 -4.47 2.93
C LEU A 91 -6.96 -4.59 2.37
N GLU A 92 -7.37 -5.81 2.02
CA GLU A 92 -8.72 -6.05 1.49
C GLU A 92 -9.79 -5.72 2.53
N ALA A 93 -9.58 -6.08 3.80
CA ALA A 93 -10.51 -5.77 4.88
C ALA A 93 -10.64 -4.26 5.10
N ILE A 94 -9.52 -3.53 5.08
CA ILE A 94 -9.53 -2.06 5.18
C ILE A 94 -10.24 -1.45 3.97
N ALA A 95 -9.97 -1.95 2.78
CA ALA A 95 -10.62 -1.48 1.57
C ALA A 95 -12.13 -1.69 1.60
N GLU A 96 -12.58 -2.82 2.14
CA GLU A 96 -14.00 -3.10 2.32
C GLU A 96 -14.64 -2.11 3.31
N ARG A 97 -14.01 -1.90 4.45
CA ARG A 97 -14.49 -0.99 5.48
C ARG A 97 -14.62 0.45 4.98
N LEU A 98 -13.66 0.88 4.18
CA LEU A 98 -13.60 2.25 3.66
C LEU A 98 -14.31 2.42 2.30
N LYS A 99 -14.90 1.35 1.78
CA LYS A 99 -15.58 1.34 0.47
C LYS A 99 -14.67 1.79 -0.66
N VAL A 100 -13.43 1.33 -0.63
CA VAL A 100 -12.43 1.60 -1.65
C VAL A 100 -12.83 0.92 -2.97
N GLU A 101 -12.64 1.60 -4.06
CA GLU A 101 -13.01 1.09 -5.39
C GLU A 101 -11.79 0.67 -6.20
N LEU A 102 -10.60 1.17 -5.84
CA LEU A 102 -9.35 0.83 -6.51
C LEU A 102 -8.23 0.71 -5.49
N ILE A 103 -7.55 -0.43 -5.49
CA ILE A 103 -6.32 -0.63 -4.71
C ILE A 103 -5.13 -0.46 -5.66
N VAL A 104 -4.19 0.40 -5.30
CA VAL A 104 -2.97 0.66 -6.07
C VAL A 104 -1.78 0.19 -5.25
N VAL A 105 -0.99 -0.70 -5.82
CA VAL A 105 0.18 -1.28 -5.14
C VAL A 105 1.37 -1.31 -6.10
N GLY A 106 2.57 -1.38 -5.56
CA GLY A 106 3.73 -1.65 -6.38
C GLY A 106 3.66 -3.08 -6.94
N ARG A 107 4.20 -3.29 -8.12
CA ARG A 107 4.23 -4.63 -8.72
C ARG A 107 5.06 -5.58 -7.88
N LYS A 108 6.14 -5.08 -7.26
CA LYS A 108 6.97 -5.80 -6.29
C LYS A 108 6.96 -5.03 -4.97
N GLY A 109 7.23 -5.71 -3.88
CA GLY A 109 7.43 -5.09 -2.58
C GLY A 109 8.87 -5.26 -2.12
N ARG A 110 9.02 -5.60 -0.84
CA ARG A 110 10.34 -5.77 -0.21
C ARG A 110 11.07 -7.04 -0.62
N SER A 111 10.47 -7.92 -1.44
CA SER A 111 11.12 -9.16 -1.84
C SER A 111 12.40 -8.88 -2.62
N GLN A 112 13.50 -9.52 -2.21
CA GLN A 112 14.79 -9.43 -2.87
C GLN A 112 14.94 -10.44 -4.02
N ILE A 113 13.92 -11.24 -4.29
CA ILE A 113 13.98 -12.29 -5.31
C ILE A 113 13.74 -11.63 -6.68
N VAL A 114 14.83 -11.39 -7.41
CA VAL A 114 14.81 -10.70 -8.70
C VAL A 114 14.01 -11.47 -9.77
N ALA A 115 13.98 -12.80 -9.65
CA ALA A 115 13.28 -13.65 -10.63
C ALA A 115 11.74 -13.58 -10.51
N VAL A 116 11.22 -13.03 -9.41
CA VAL A 116 9.77 -12.93 -9.20
C VAL A 116 9.28 -11.63 -9.83
N ALA A 117 8.44 -11.74 -10.85
CA ALA A 117 7.93 -10.60 -11.58
C ALA A 117 6.87 -9.80 -10.81
N VAL A 118 6.15 -10.46 -9.90
CA VAL A 118 5.07 -9.87 -9.10
C VAL A 118 5.30 -10.22 -7.64
N GLY A 119 5.16 -9.24 -6.74
CA GLY A 119 5.30 -9.47 -5.31
C GLY A 119 4.15 -10.30 -4.74
N SER A 120 4.39 -10.95 -3.60
CA SER A 120 3.41 -11.87 -2.99
C SER A 120 2.11 -11.18 -2.58
N VAL A 121 2.18 -9.96 -2.05
CA VAL A 121 0.98 -9.18 -1.67
C VAL A 121 0.18 -8.81 -2.89
N THR A 122 0.83 -8.32 -3.94
CA THR A 122 0.19 -7.94 -5.20
C THR A 122 -0.46 -9.15 -5.86
N ASP A 123 0.26 -10.27 -5.96
CA ASP A 123 -0.28 -11.50 -6.51
C ASP A 123 -1.52 -11.96 -5.75
N ARG A 124 -1.45 -11.95 -4.42
CA ARG A 124 -2.58 -12.36 -3.59
C ARG A 124 -3.79 -11.43 -3.77
N LEU A 125 -3.57 -10.12 -3.82
CA LEU A 125 -4.65 -9.15 -4.05
C LEU A 125 -5.32 -9.38 -5.41
N LEU A 126 -4.55 -9.62 -6.45
CA LEU A 126 -5.09 -9.89 -7.79
C LEU A 126 -6.00 -11.14 -7.80
N HIS A 127 -5.75 -12.10 -6.91
CA HIS A 127 -6.55 -13.32 -6.83
C HIS A 127 -7.79 -13.15 -5.94
N VAL A 128 -7.71 -12.39 -4.85
CA VAL A 128 -8.77 -12.40 -3.82
C VAL A 128 -9.58 -11.11 -3.75
N SER A 129 -9.10 -10.00 -4.28
CA SER A 129 -9.79 -8.73 -4.18
C SER A 129 -11.08 -8.72 -4.99
N LYS A 130 -12.11 -8.11 -4.43
CA LYS A 130 -13.39 -7.89 -5.10
C LYS A 130 -13.43 -6.54 -5.82
N ARG A 131 -12.34 -5.79 -5.80
CA ARG A 131 -12.25 -4.47 -6.42
C ARG A 131 -11.13 -4.43 -7.46
N CYS A 132 -11.07 -3.34 -8.19
CA CYS A 132 -9.96 -3.14 -9.13
C CYS A 132 -8.65 -3.08 -8.37
N VAL A 133 -7.63 -3.73 -8.90
CA VAL A 133 -6.27 -3.70 -8.37
C VAL A 133 -5.34 -3.26 -9.49
N LEU A 134 -4.57 -2.23 -9.24
CA LEU A 134 -3.58 -1.73 -10.18
C LEU A 134 -2.18 -1.98 -9.62
N ALA A 135 -1.39 -2.75 -10.32
CA ALA A 135 0.00 -3.03 -9.97
C ALA A 135 0.91 -2.11 -10.77
N VAL A 136 1.68 -1.28 -10.09
CA VAL A 136 2.55 -0.27 -10.71
C VAL A 136 3.97 -0.81 -10.76
N PRO A 137 4.60 -0.86 -11.94
CA PRO A 137 6.00 -1.30 -12.03
C PRO A 137 6.93 -0.30 -11.35
N PRO A 138 8.11 -0.75 -10.89
CA PRO A 138 9.09 0.16 -10.32
C PRO A 138 9.59 1.16 -11.37
N PRO A 139 10.08 2.33 -10.96
CA PRO A 139 10.67 3.28 -11.89
C PRO A 139 11.82 2.64 -12.65
N GLU A 140 11.99 3.02 -13.91
CA GLU A 140 13.13 2.53 -14.68
C GLU A 140 14.43 2.99 -14.04
N SER A 141 15.37 2.04 -13.86
CA SER A 141 16.73 2.38 -13.44
C SER A 141 17.47 3.01 -14.62
N LYS A 142 18.01 4.19 -14.38
CA LYS A 142 18.87 4.85 -15.36
C LYS A 142 20.32 4.44 -15.16
#